data_2f8810336b60dab03abd12c2b80abc8f
#
_entry.id   2f8810336b60dab03abd12c2b80abc8f
#
_cell.length_a   1.000
_cell.length_b   1.000
_cell.length_c   1.000
_cell.angle_alpha   90.00
_cell.angle_beta   90.00
_cell.angle_gamma   90.00
#
_symmetry.space_group_name_H-M   'P 1'
#
loop_
_entity.id
_entity.type
_entity.pdbx_description
1 polymer ?
#
loop_
_entity_poly.entity_id
_entity_poly.type
_entity_poly.pdbx_seq_one_letter_code
_entity_poly.pdbx_strand_id
1 'polypeptide(L)'
;MKEMIKEIIREEMSRLNKTYYFMAGLPRSGSTLLSSILNQNPRFYSGPSSPVVPTMIALENSLANDELFLGYPKPQQAKEIIASVLPQYYSDRPEPVIFDKNRSWTVRMEYIPGYFDIAPKVICPVRDTAEILTSFISMIRRNPYQVDGRINFIDEMLIKNNIPLTDDNRCELLASPAGILGQSVEGLQKALMEG
;
A
#
# COMPACT_ATOMS: atom_id res chain seq x y z
N MET A 1 -9.69 11.46 38.06
CA MET A 1 -9.55 9.99 38.02
C MET A 1 -10.68 9.31 37.24
N LYS A 2 -11.97 9.47 37.62
CA LYS A 2 -13.10 8.84 36.88
C LYS A 2 -13.22 9.33 35.44
N GLU A 3 -13.01 10.59 35.13
CA GLU A 3 -13.06 11.12 33.76
C GLU A 3 -11.86 10.63 32.92
N MET A 4 -10.67 10.57 33.49
CA MET A 4 -9.47 10.04 32.84
C MET A 4 -9.62 8.55 32.50
N ILE A 5 -10.25 7.76 33.40
CA ILE A 5 -10.54 6.34 33.13
C ILE A 5 -11.58 6.18 32.02
N LYS A 6 -12.62 7.03 31.97
CA LYS A 6 -13.60 7.03 30.89
C LYS A 6 -12.96 7.41 29.55
N GLU A 7 -12.03 8.33 29.54
CA GLU A 7 -11.30 8.76 28.34
C GLU A 7 -10.40 7.65 27.82
N ILE A 8 -9.66 6.97 28.72
CA ILE A 8 -8.85 5.79 28.36
C ILE A 8 -9.73 4.66 27.79
N ILE A 9 -10.85 4.35 28.44
CA ILE A 9 -11.78 3.32 27.93
C ILE A 9 -12.38 3.72 26.57
N ARG A 10 -12.70 5.00 26.39
CA ARG A 10 -13.23 5.52 25.12
C ARG A 10 -12.20 5.47 24.01
N GLU A 11 -10.93 5.78 24.31
CA GLU A 11 -9.82 5.64 23.37
C GLU A 11 -9.53 4.19 23.01
N GLU A 12 -9.52 3.29 23.98
CA GLU A 12 -9.37 1.85 23.76
C GLU A 12 -10.53 1.26 22.93
N MET A 13 -11.77 1.62 23.26
CA MET A 13 -12.95 1.20 22.48
C MET A 13 -12.93 1.80 21.07
N SER A 14 -12.44 3.02 20.89
CA SER A 14 -12.25 3.63 19.56
C SER A 14 -11.18 2.90 18.75
N ARG A 15 -10.10 2.44 19.36
CA ARG A 15 -9.07 1.62 18.73
C ARG A 15 -9.60 0.25 18.30
N LEU A 16 -10.49 -0.37 19.09
CA LEU A 16 -11.04 -1.69 18.85
C LEU A 16 -12.17 -1.71 17.79
N ASN A 17 -12.76 -0.57 17.44
CA ASN A 17 -13.95 -0.49 16.56
C ASN A 17 -13.71 0.20 15.22
N LYS A 18 -12.45 0.26 14.73
CA LYS A 18 -12.20 0.83 13.40
C LYS A 18 -12.56 -0.14 12.28
N THR A 19 -13.25 0.39 11.28
CA THR A 19 -13.48 -0.33 10.03
C THR A 19 -12.41 0.04 9.02
N TYR A 20 -11.72 -0.96 8.50
CA TYR A 20 -10.68 -0.77 7.49
C TYR A 20 -11.19 -1.11 6.09
N TYR A 21 -10.92 -0.22 5.16
CA TYR A 21 -11.00 -0.42 3.72
C TYR A 21 -9.61 -0.28 3.14
N PHE A 22 -9.31 -1.04 2.10
CA PHE A 22 -8.01 -1.05 1.46
C PHE A 22 -8.13 -0.43 0.06
N MET A 23 -7.35 0.61 -0.19
CA MET A 23 -7.33 1.27 -1.49
C MET A 23 -6.08 0.81 -2.25
N ALA A 24 -6.30 -0.07 -3.21
CA ALA A 24 -5.31 -0.66 -4.09
C ALA A 24 -5.39 -0.06 -5.51
N GLY A 25 -5.25 -0.87 -6.53
CA GLY A 25 -5.53 -0.52 -7.91
C GLY A 25 -4.32 -0.03 -8.70
N LEU A 26 -4.61 0.42 -9.92
CA LEU A 26 -3.56 0.80 -10.86
C LEU A 26 -2.90 2.13 -10.48
N PRO A 27 -1.59 2.27 -10.76
CA PRO A 27 -0.91 3.54 -10.56
C PRO A 27 -1.53 4.62 -11.46
N ARG A 28 -1.49 5.88 -11.03
CA ARG A 28 -2.02 7.04 -11.80
C ARG A 28 -3.51 6.95 -12.16
N SER A 29 -4.28 6.12 -11.47
CA SER A 29 -5.73 5.92 -11.67
C SER A 29 -6.62 6.87 -10.86
N GLY A 30 -6.06 7.91 -10.22
CA GLY A 30 -6.84 8.90 -9.47
C GLY A 30 -7.06 8.58 -8.00
N SER A 31 -6.37 7.61 -7.42
CA SER A 31 -6.51 7.25 -6.00
C SER A 31 -6.28 8.41 -5.03
N THR A 32 -5.42 9.38 -5.37
CA THR A 32 -5.21 10.58 -4.55
C THR A 32 -6.43 11.51 -4.57
N LEU A 33 -7.06 11.68 -5.73
CA LEU A 33 -8.31 12.45 -5.83
C LEU A 33 -9.43 11.76 -5.05
N LEU A 34 -9.56 10.44 -5.18
CA LEU A 34 -10.54 9.66 -4.42
C LEU A 34 -10.31 9.80 -2.91
N SER A 35 -9.07 9.74 -2.43
CA SER A 35 -8.75 10.00 -1.01
C SER A 35 -9.23 11.38 -0.57
N SER A 36 -9.02 12.41 -1.38
CA SER A 36 -9.47 13.77 -1.05
C SER A 36 -10.99 13.90 -0.99
N ILE A 37 -11.70 13.16 -1.84
CA ILE A 37 -13.18 13.11 -1.83
C ILE A 37 -13.66 12.39 -0.57
N LEU A 38 -13.09 11.25 -0.23
CA LEU A 38 -13.44 10.47 0.96
C LEU A 38 -13.25 11.29 2.25
N ASN A 39 -12.17 12.06 2.34
CA ASN A 39 -11.88 12.94 3.48
C ASN A 39 -12.87 14.08 3.68
N GLN A 40 -13.79 14.35 2.75
CA GLN A 40 -14.87 15.31 2.98
C GLN A 40 -15.90 14.79 3.99
N ASN A 41 -15.94 13.49 4.24
CA ASN A 41 -16.77 12.93 5.29
C ASN A 41 -15.96 12.89 6.61
N PRO A 42 -16.42 13.57 7.68
CA PRO A 42 -15.68 13.65 8.95
C PRO A 42 -15.51 12.32 9.69
N ARG A 43 -16.21 11.29 9.25
CA ARG A 43 -16.06 9.92 9.79
C ARG A 43 -14.99 9.10 9.07
N PHE A 44 -14.41 9.60 7.97
CA PHE A 44 -13.49 8.87 7.12
C PHE A 44 -12.10 9.48 7.18
N TYR A 45 -11.11 8.64 7.25
CA TYR A 45 -9.73 9.00 6.99
C TYR A 45 -9.22 8.26 5.76
N SER A 46 -8.68 9.01 4.81
CA SER A 46 -7.97 8.49 3.63
C SER A 46 -6.75 9.35 3.36
N GLY A 47 -5.60 8.89 3.80
CA GLY A 47 -4.34 9.62 3.72
C GLY A 47 -3.60 9.47 2.39
N PRO A 48 -2.36 9.95 2.35
CA PRO A 48 -1.39 9.57 1.32
C PRO A 48 -1.11 8.07 1.37
N SER A 49 -0.31 7.56 0.44
CA SER A 49 0.09 6.14 0.48
C SER A 49 0.73 5.79 1.83
N SER A 50 0.23 4.75 2.48
CA SER A 50 0.72 4.30 3.77
C SER A 50 1.95 3.38 3.62
N PRO A 51 2.81 3.27 4.63
CA PRO A 51 3.89 2.30 4.70
C PRO A 51 3.46 0.94 5.26
N VAL A 52 2.17 0.72 5.55
CA VAL A 52 1.68 -0.49 6.25
C VAL A 52 2.14 -1.77 5.57
N VAL A 53 1.78 -1.98 4.29
CA VAL A 53 2.17 -3.21 3.56
C VAL A 53 3.69 -3.39 3.45
N PRO A 54 4.47 -2.38 3.05
CA PRO A 54 5.94 -2.51 3.05
C PRO A 54 6.52 -2.88 4.42
N THR A 55 5.97 -2.33 5.50
CA THR A 55 6.41 -2.66 6.86
C THR A 55 6.04 -4.09 7.23
N MET A 56 4.84 -4.56 6.90
CA MET A 56 4.44 -5.95 7.11
C MET A 56 5.37 -6.93 6.37
N ILE A 57 5.66 -6.65 5.10
CA ILE A 57 6.60 -7.45 4.28
C ILE A 57 8.00 -7.45 4.91
N ALA A 58 8.49 -6.31 5.38
CA ALA A 58 9.80 -6.21 6.01
C ALA A 58 9.88 -7.04 7.30
N LEU A 59 8.84 -7.00 8.13
CA LEU A 59 8.74 -7.83 9.34
C LEU A 59 8.67 -9.33 9.00
N GLU A 60 7.85 -9.72 8.04
CA GLU A 60 7.72 -11.11 7.60
C GLU A 60 9.07 -11.64 7.11
N ASN A 61 9.75 -10.89 6.24
CA ASN A 61 11.08 -11.27 5.75
C ASN A 61 12.15 -11.31 6.86
N SER A 62 12.11 -10.38 7.79
CA SER A 62 13.03 -10.35 8.93
C SER A 62 12.85 -11.59 9.79
N LEU A 63 11.61 -11.90 10.18
CA LEU A 63 11.33 -13.08 11.00
C LEU A 63 11.62 -14.41 10.27
N ALA A 64 11.33 -14.48 8.98
CA ALA A 64 11.59 -15.67 8.18
C ALA A 64 13.09 -16.00 8.01
N ASN A 65 13.97 -15.02 8.18
CA ASN A 65 15.41 -15.17 7.99
C ASN A 65 16.22 -15.02 9.30
N ASP A 66 15.57 -14.79 10.44
CA ASP A 66 16.23 -14.63 11.73
C ASP A 66 16.56 -16.00 12.35
N GLU A 67 17.83 -16.24 12.63
CA GLU A 67 18.31 -17.52 13.18
C GLU A 67 17.70 -17.83 14.55
N LEU A 68 17.46 -16.81 15.39
CA LEU A 68 16.86 -17.01 16.71
C LEU A 68 15.38 -17.37 16.59
N PHE A 69 14.68 -16.75 15.66
CA PHE A 69 13.28 -17.08 15.39
C PHE A 69 13.13 -18.47 14.77
N LEU A 70 14.04 -18.87 13.87
CA LEU A 70 14.06 -20.21 13.29
C LEU A 70 14.40 -21.28 14.34
N GLY A 71 15.27 -20.97 15.30
CA GLY A 71 15.63 -21.87 16.40
C GLY A 71 14.51 -22.05 17.44
N TYR A 72 13.72 -21.00 17.68
CA TYR A 72 12.61 -20.98 18.65
C TYR A 72 11.36 -20.35 18.03
N PRO A 73 10.71 -21.02 17.06
CA PRO A 73 9.63 -20.41 16.28
C PRO A 73 8.39 -20.16 17.12
N LYS A 74 7.84 -18.95 16.98
CA LYS A 74 6.58 -18.49 17.59
C LYS A 74 5.67 -17.95 16.52
N PRO A 75 5.11 -18.79 15.64
CA PRO A 75 4.38 -18.34 14.45
C PRO A 75 3.14 -17.52 14.78
N GLN A 76 2.44 -17.85 15.88
CA GLN A 76 1.27 -17.08 16.28
C GLN A 76 1.65 -15.67 16.72
N GLN A 77 2.70 -15.53 17.55
CA GLN A 77 3.18 -14.22 17.99
C GLN A 77 3.74 -13.39 16.83
N ALA A 78 4.42 -14.04 15.88
CA ALA A 78 4.88 -13.37 14.66
C ALA A 78 3.70 -12.82 13.85
N LYS A 79 2.65 -13.63 13.67
CA LYS A 79 1.40 -13.22 13.01
C LYS A 79 0.77 -12.01 13.72
N GLU A 80 0.66 -12.03 15.03
CA GLU A 80 0.11 -10.94 15.84
C GLU A 80 0.94 -9.65 15.74
N ILE A 81 2.27 -9.77 15.76
CA ILE A 81 3.18 -8.63 15.58
C ILE A 81 2.96 -8.00 14.20
N ILE A 82 2.93 -8.80 13.15
CA ILE A 82 2.72 -8.29 11.78
C ILE A 82 1.31 -7.68 11.65
N ALA A 83 0.28 -8.33 12.18
CA ALA A 83 -1.10 -7.84 12.18
C ALA A 83 -1.25 -6.51 12.93
N SER A 84 -0.45 -6.28 13.97
CA SER A 84 -0.51 -5.05 14.77
C SER A 84 -0.07 -3.79 14.00
N VAL A 85 0.65 -3.94 12.89
CA VAL A 85 1.15 -2.80 12.09
C VAL A 85 0.01 -1.88 11.65
N LEU A 86 -1.07 -2.43 11.12
CA LEU A 86 -2.20 -1.64 10.62
C LEU A 86 -2.89 -0.83 11.73
N PRO A 87 -3.38 -1.41 12.82
CA PRO A 87 -4.04 -0.66 13.89
C PRO A 87 -3.07 0.30 14.62
N GLN A 88 -1.79 -0.05 14.77
CA GLN A 88 -0.81 0.84 15.38
C GLN A 88 -0.49 2.05 14.50
N TYR A 89 -0.37 1.85 13.19
CA TYR A 89 -0.14 2.96 12.26
C TYR A 89 -1.26 4.01 12.29
N TYR A 90 -2.50 3.60 12.52
CA TYR A 90 -3.66 4.48 12.60
C TYR A 90 -4.16 4.72 14.03
N SER A 91 -3.32 4.48 15.03
CA SER A 91 -3.71 4.66 16.43
C SER A 91 -3.98 6.11 16.83
N ASP A 92 -3.37 7.06 16.13
CA ASP A 92 -3.55 8.52 16.30
C ASP A 92 -4.79 9.07 15.59
N ARG A 93 -5.50 8.26 14.81
CA ARG A 93 -6.65 8.70 14.02
C ARG A 93 -7.95 8.51 14.81
N PRO A 94 -8.75 9.60 14.99
CA PRO A 94 -10.04 9.48 15.68
C PRO A 94 -11.15 8.91 14.79
N GLU A 95 -10.97 8.92 13.46
CA GLU A 95 -12.01 8.52 12.53
C GLU A 95 -12.31 7.02 12.65
N PRO A 96 -13.60 6.62 12.68
CA PRO A 96 -14.00 5.21 12.82
C PRO A 96 -13.81 4.40 11.53
N VAL A 97 -13.61 5.05 10.38
CA VAL A 97 -13.44 4.38 9.09
C VAL A 97 -12.13 4.84 8.46
N ILE A 98 -11.25 3.90 8.22
CA ILE A 98 -9.93 4.12 7.67
C ILE A 98 -9.84 3.50 6.27
N PHE A 99 -9.38 4.28 5.30
CA PHE A 99 -9.02 3.80 3.97
C PHE A 99 -7.50 3.76 3.86
N ASP A 100 -6.91 2.59 4.09
CA ASP A 100 -5.48 2.39 3.90
C ASP A 100 -5.16 2.33 2.41
N LYS A 101 -4.33 3.28 1.97
CA LYS A 101 -3.97 3.41 0.55
C LYS A 101 -2.55 2.95 0.30
N ASN A 102 -2.40 1.81 -0.37
CA ASN A 102 -1.12 1.36 -0.91
C ASN A 102 -1.36 0.41 -2.10
N ARG A 103 -0.61 0.61 -3.19
CA ARG A 103 -0.68 -0.26 -4.37
C ARG A 103 -0.31 -1.71 -4.05
N SER A 104 0.56 -1.92 -3.09
CA SER A 104 0.99 -3.27 -2.71
C SER A 104 -0.15 -4.16 -2.22
N TRP A 105 -1.30 -3.59 -1.81
CA TRP A 105 -2.50 -4.39 -1.54
C TRP A 105 -2.97 -5.17 -2.76
N THR A 106 -2.73 -4.68 -3.98
CA THR A 106 -3.10 -5.41 -5.21
C THR A 106 -2.36 -6.74 -5.34
N VAL A 107 -1.10 -6.79 -4.89
CA VAL A 107 -0.23 -7.98 -4.97
C VAL A 107 -0.10 -8.73 -3.65
N ARG A 108 -0.80 -8.26 -2.60
CA ARG A 108 -0.80 -8.83 -1.25
C ARG A 108 -2.21 -8.88 -0.66
N MET A 109 -3.20 -9.16 -1.49
CA MET A 109 -4.59 -9.25 -1.02
C MET A 109 -4.78 -10.36 0.02
N GLU A 110 -4.01 -11.43 -0.07
CA GLU A 110 -3.99 -12.53 0.89
C GLU A 110 -3.62 -12.09 2.32
N TYR A 111 -2.94 -10.94 2.49
CA TYR A 111 -2.63 -10.41 3.81
C TYR A 111 -3.89 -9.99 4.58
N ILE A 112 -4.93 -9.54 3.88
CA ILE A 112 -6.14 -9.03 4.53
C ILE A 112 -6.83 -10.15 5.33
N PRO A 113 -7.30 -11.25 4.75
CA PRO A 113 -7.84 -12.35 5.54
C PRO A 113 -6.78 -13.08 6.36
N GLY A 114 -5.53 -13.16 5.86
CA GLY A 114 -4.44 -13.88 6.51
C GLY A 114 -4.03 -13.31 7.85
N TYR A 115 -3.91 -11.98 7.95
CA TYR A 115 -3.45 -11.30 9.17
C TYR A 115 -4.58 -10.69 10.00
N PHE A 116 -5.65 -10.20 9.38
CA PHE A 116 -6.67 -9.42 10.09
C PHE A 116 -7.95 -10.19 10.36
N ASP A 117 -8.11 -11.39 9.81
CA ASP A 117 -9.31 -12.22 9.94
C ASP A 117 -10.60 -11.46 9.58
N ILE A 118 -10.53 -10.63 8.54
CA ILE A 118 -11.65 -9.85 8.01
C ILE A 118 -11.85 -10.12 6.53
N ALA A 119 -13.09 -10.06 6.08
CA ALA A 119 -13.38 -10.09 4.65
C ALA A 119 -12.74 -8.87 3.95
N PRO A 120 -12.04 -9.05 2.81
CA PRO A 120 -11.43 -7.96 2.08
C PRO A 120 -12.47 -6.93 1.63
N LYS A 121 -12.27 -5.67 2.01
CA LYS A 121 -13.05 -4.52 1.53
C LYS A 121 -12.10 -3.63 0.73
N VAL A 122 -11.94 -3.95 -0.56
CA VAL A 122 -10.91 -3.34 -1.41
C VAL A 122 -11.55 -2.43 -2.45
N ILE A 123 -11.03 -1.22 -2.57
CA ILE A 123 -11.38 -0.27 -3.63
C ILE A 123 -10.19 -0.22 -4.59
N CYS A 124 -10.43 -0.58 -5.84
CA CYS A 124 -9.41 -0.60 -6.89
C CYS A 124 -9.73 0.44 -7.96
N PRO A 125 -9.20 1.67 -7.87
CA PRO A 125 -9.28 2.61 -8.97
C PRO A 125 -8.54 2.06 -10.19
N VAL A 126 -9.22 2.04 -11.33
CA VAL A 126 -8.68 1.60 -12.62
C VAL A 126 -8.71 2.72 -13.63
N ARG A 127 -7.83 2.65 -14.60
CA ARG A 127 -7.73 3.63 -15.69
C ARG A 127 -7.17 2.92 -16.92
N ASP A 128 -7.44 3.47 -18.10
CA ASP A 128 -6.83 3.00 -19.34
C ASP A 128 -5.30 2.99 -19.28
N THR A 129 -4.67 1.91 -19.72
CA THR A 129 -3.23 1.70 -19.56
C THR A 129 -2.39 2.69 -20.37
N ALA A 130 -2.85 3.09 -21.57
CA ALA A 130 -2.17 4.11 -22.36
C ALA A 130 -2.21 5.47 -21.69
N GLU A 131 -3.33 5.81 -21.03
CA GLU A 131 -3.42 7.04 -20.25
C GLU A 131 -2.51 7.01 -19.01
N ILE A 132 -2.36 5.84 -18.37
CA ILE A 132 -1.42 5.66 -17.25
C ILE A 132 0.02 5.89 -17.73
N LEU A 133 0.43 5.26 -18.82
CA LEU A 133 1.76 5.42 -19.42
C LEU A 133 2.02 6.88 -19.79
N THR A 134 1.08 7.52 -20.49
CA THR A 134 1.17 8.94 -20.82
C THR A 134 1.34 9.83 -19.59
N SER A 135 0.62 9.51 -18.50
CA SER A 135 0.77 10.22 -17.22
C SER A 135 2.13 10.04 -16.58
N PHE A 136 2.71 8.83 -16.65
CA PHE A 136 4.08 8.59 -16.17
C PHE A 136 5.13 9.36 -16.99
N ILE A 137 5.07 9.27 -18.31
CA ILE A 137 6.00 9.99 -19.20
C ILE A 137 5.93 11.50 -18.96
N SER A 138 4.71 12.04 -18.86
CA SER A 138 4.52 13.46 -18.54
C SER A 138 5.12 13.86 -17.19
N MET A 139 5.01 12.98 -16.18
CA MET A 139 5.60 13.21 -14.87
C MET A 139 7.12 13.19 -14.91
N ILE A 140 7.72 12.20 -15.56
CA ILE A 140 9.18 12.05 -15.71
C ILE A 140 9.76 13.26 -16.47
N ARG A 141 9.11 13.68 -17.54
CA ARG A 141 9.57 14.85 -18.33
C ARG A 141 9.52 16.16 -17.55
N ARG A 142 8.50 16.35 -16.66
CA ARG A 142 8.39 17.56 -15.83
C ARG A 142 9.34 17.53 -14.64
N ASN A 143 9.56 16.38 -14.06
CA ASN A 143 10.38 16.22 -12.86
C ASN A 143 11.18 14.90 -12.95
N PRO A 144 12.33 14.91 -13.62
CA PRO A 144 13.16 13.73 -13.82
C PRO A 144 13.86 13.25 -12.54
N TYR A 145 13.86 14.07 -11.49
CA TYR A 145 14.55 13.78 -10.24
C TYR A 145 13.56 13.49 -9.10
N GLN A 146 13.99 12.66 -8.16
CA GLN A 146 13.30 12.43 -6.88
C GLN A 146 13.55 13.61 -5.92
N VAL A 147 12.81 13.62 -4.81
CA VAL A 147 12.92 14.67 -3.78
C VAL A 147 14.33 14.77 -3.18
N ASP A 148 15.05 13.66 -3.14
CA ASP A 148 16.45 13.57 -2.66
C ASP A 148 17.50 13.89 -3.75
N GLY A 149 17.08 14.34 -4.92
CA GLY A 149 17.96 14.72 -6.04
C GLY A 149 18.43 13.56 -6.90
N ARG A 150 18.11 12.30 -6.56
CA ARG A 150 18.40 11.16 -7.43
C ARG A 150 17.52 11.18 -8.67
N ILE A 151 18.04 10.62 -9.77
CA ILE A 151 17.22 10.40 -10.97
C ILE A 151 16.00 9.53 -10.63
N ASN A 152 14.89 9.68 -11.33
CA ASN A 152 13.70 8.87 -11.09
C ASN A 152 14.00 7.38 -11.29
N PHE A 153 13.25 6.53 -10.58
CA PHE A 153 13.47 5.09 -10.54
C PHE A 153 13.45 4.42 -11.93
N ILE A 154 12.61 4.89 -12.85
CA ILE A 154 12.50 4.31 -14.20
C ILE A 154 13.78 4.56 -14.99
N ASP A 155 14.24 5.80 -15.00
CA ASP A 155 15.48 6.15 -15.72
C ASP A 155 16.71 5.52 -15.06
N GLU A 156 16.72 5.40 -13.73
CA GLU A 156 17.77 4.67 -13.00
C GLU A 156 17.86 3.20 -13.46
N MET A 157 16.71 2.54 -13.60
CA MET A 157 16.65 1.15 -14.07
C MET A 157 17.12 1.01 -15.52
N LEU A 158 16.75 1.93 -16.40
CA LEU A 158 17.21 1.94 -17.80
C LEU A 158 18.71 2.13 -17.88
N ILE A 159 19.28 3.10 -17.16
CA ILE A 159 20.73 3.36 -17.11
C ILE A 159 21.47 2.12 -16.61
N LYS A 160 21.01 1.50 -15.55
CA LYS A 160 21.63 0.32 -14.94
C LYS A 160 21.71 -0.87 -15.91
N ASN A 161 20.76 -0.96 -16.83
CA ASN A 161 20.71 -2.00 -17.86
C ASN A 161 21.28 -1.55 -19.21
N ASN A 162 21.94 -0.38 -19.30
CA ASN A 162 22.47 0.21 -20.53
C ASN A 162 21.40 0.39 -21.63
N ILE A 163 20.15 0.71 -21.25
CA ILE A 163 19.05 0.95 -22.17
C ILE A 163 18.88 2.46 -22.37
N PRO A 164 18.71 2.95 -23.62
CA PRO A 164 18.53 4.39 -23.90
C PRO A 164 17.31 4.97 -23.20
N LEU A 165 17.41 6.22 -22.73
CA LEU A 165 16.32 6.95 -22.03
C LEU A 165 15.29 7.50 -23.04
N THR A 166 14.65 6.63 -23.79
CA THR A 166 13.55 6.98 -24.70
C THR A 166 12.20 6.75 -24.00
N ASP A 167 11.15 7.41 -24.47
CA ASP A 167 9.81 7.18 -23.93
C ASP A 167 9.30 5.77 -24.20
N ASP A 168 9.66 5.20 -25.34
CA ASP A 168 9.31 3.82 -25.70
C ASP A 168 9.89 2.83 -24.66
N ASN A 169 11.19 2.96 -24.36
CA ASN A 169 11.87 2.13 -23.37
C ASN A 169 11.30 2.34 -21.95
N ARG A 170 10.91 3.57 -21.61
CA ARG A 170 10.22 3.85 -20.34
C ARG A 170 8.86 3.17 -20.28
N CYS A 171 8.07 3.24 -21.37
CA CYS A 171 6.78 2.58 -21.45
C CYS A 171 6.91 1.05 -21.39
N GLU A 172 7.87 0.49 -22.11
CA GLU A 172 8.16 -0.94 -22.09
C GLU A 172 8.54 -1.43 -20.69
N LEU A 173 9.45 -0.73 -20.00
CA LEU A 173 9.83 -1.05 -18.63
C LEU A 173 8.64 -0.94 -17.67
N LEU A 174 7.84 0.13 -17.76
CA LEU A 174 6.66 0.32 -16.91
C LEU A 174 5.61 -0.79 -17.08
N ALA A 175 5.38 -1.21 -18.33
CA ALA A 175 4.38 -2.21 -18.68
C ALA A 175 4.88 -3.67 -18.58
N SER A 176 6.19 -3.88 -18.43
CA SER A 176 6.77 -5.22 -18.28
C SER A 176 6.21 -5.95 -17.05
N PRO A 177 6.27 -7.29 -16.99
CA PRO A 177 5.85 -8.06 -15.81
C PRO A 177 6.56 -7.64 -14.51
N ALA A 178 7.81 -7.17 -14.61
CA ALA A 178 8.57 -6.62 -13.47
C ALA A 178 8.31 -5.12 -13.24
N GLY A 179 7.62 -4.46 -14.14
CA GLY A 179 7.32 -3.04 -14.08
C GLY A 179 6.15 -2.71 -13.13
N ILE A 180 6.09 -1.44 -12.73
CA ILE A 180 5.08 -0.96 -11.78
C ILE A 180 3.66 -1.17 -12.29
N LEU A 181 3.39 -0.95 -13.58
CA LEU A 181 2.08 -1.14 -14.18
C LEU A 181 1.80 -2.61 -14.39
N GLY A 182 2.74 -3.37 -14.96
CA GLY A 182 2.58 -4.80 -15.22
C GLY A 182 2.25 -5.57 -13.94
N GLN A 183 3.04 -5.41 -12.89
CA GLN A 183 2.77 -6.03 -11.59
C GLN A 183 1.39 -5.66 -11.02
N SER A 184 0.97 -4.40 -11.16
CA SER A 184 -0.34 -3.96 -10.65
C SER A 184 -1.49 -4.57 -11.43
N VAL A 185 -1.35 -4.72 -12.76
CA VAL A 185 -2.35 -5.37 -13.62
C VAL A 185 -2.44 -6.86 -13.31
N GLU A 186 -1.31 -7.56 -13.25
CA GLU A 186 -1.24 -8.99 -12.93
C GLU A 186 -1.82 -9.28 -11.54
N GLY A 187 -1.43 -8.51 -10.52
CA GLY A 187 -1.95 -8.66 -9.16
C GLY A 187 -3.47 -8.42 -9.10
N LEU A 188 -3.98 -7.43 -9.83
CA LEU A 188 -5.43 -7.18 -9.87
C LEU A 188 -6.18 -8.30 -10.61
N GLN A 189 -5.64 -8.81 -11.72
CA GLN A 189 -6.23 -9.93 -12.44
C GLN A 189 -6.28 -11.19 -11.56
N LYS A 190 -5.18 -11.51 -10.88
CA LYS A 190 -5.12 -12.62 -9.93
C LYS A 190 -6.19 -12.48 -8.84
N ALA A 191 -6.28 -11.32 -8.22
CA ALA A 191 -7.27 -11.06 -7.17
C ALA A 191 -8.73 -11.20 -7.65
N LEU A 192 -9.03 -10.83 -8.89
CA LEU A 192 -10.36 -10.98 -9.48
C LEU A 192 -10.70 -12.43 -9.84
N MET A 193 -9.69 -13.27 -10.09
CA MET A 193 -9.89 -14.70 -10.43
C MET A 193 -10.00 -15.59 -9.19
N GLU A 194 -9.34 -15.21 -8.10
CA GLU A 194 -9.28 -16.00 -6.86
C GLU A 194 -10.33 -15.58 -5.82
N GLY A 195 -10.96 -14.42 -5.98
CA GLY A 195 -11.99 -13.85 -5.09
C GLY A 195 -13.37 -14.20 -5.50
#